data_30ebd43088ee12f356b21d592ee56189
#
_entry.id   30ebd43088ee12f356b21d592ee56189
#
_cell.length_a   1.000
_cell.length_b   1.000
_cell.length_c   1.000
_cell.angle_alpha   90.00
_cell.angle_beta   90.00
_cell.angle_gamma   90.00
#
_symmetry.space_group_name_H-M   'P 1'
#
loop_
_entity.id
_entity.type
_entity.pdbx_description
1 polymer ?
#
loop_
_entity_poly.entity_id
_entity_poly.type
_entity_poly.pdbx_seq_one_letter_code
_entity_poly.pdbx_strand_id
1 'polypeptide(L)'
;MSSGGDNEATTRSIEGVIRGRRTIHNFTTEVAPFEQIEKAIELASWAPNHRHTEPWRFHHLGPETISAVADLNARLVAEQKGAAAGEAKRERWSTIPGWLVVTSALSPDDAELEKEDYAACCCAIQNLSLYLWSAGIGVKWTTGAVTRHPEFYRLLNVNPAERQTVGVLWYGYAANVAQQKRQPVGEILTRLP
;
A
#
# COMPACT_ATOMS: atom_id res chain seq x y z
N MET A 1 9.99 -23.52 41.69
CA MET A 1 10.60 -23.82 40.39
C MET A 1 9.86 -23.03 39.36
N SER A 2 10.44 -21.92 39.00
CA SER A 2 9.86 -20.92 38.09
C SER A 2 10.23 -21.29 36.66
N SER A 3 9.25 -21.62 35.81
CA SER A 3 9.45 -21.74 34.36
C SER A 3 9.14 -20.39 33.74
N GLY A 4 10.17 -19.59 33.53
CA GLY A 4 10.09 -18.40 32.69
C GLY A 4 9.84 -18.83 31.25
N GLY A 5 8.68 -18.49 30.72
CA GLY A 5 8.41 -18.58 29.30
C GLY A 5 9.17 -17.46 28.60
N ASP A 6 10.29 -17.80 27.97
CA ASP A 6 11.01 -16.90 27.07
C ASP A 6 10.12 -16.60 25.87
N ASN A 7 9.55 -15.41 25.86
CA ASN A 7 8.87 -14.84 24.72
C ASN A 7 9.96 -14.35 23.73
N GLU A 8 10.67 -15.28 23.11
CA GLU A 8 11.52 -14.99 21.96
C GLU A 8 10.63 -14.54 20.81
N ALA A 9 10.48 -13.22 20.70
CA ALA A 9 10.05 -12.60 19.45
C ALA A 9 11.10 -12.98 18.40
N THR A 10 10.82 -14.03 17.63
CA THR A 10 11.69 -14.51 16.55
C THR A 10 11.85 -13.37 15.55
N THR A 11 12.94 -12.64 15.65
CA THR A 11 13.32 -11.59 14.68
C THR A 11 13.43 -12.26 13.33
N ARG A 12 12.41 -12.06 12.47
CA ARG A 12 12.41 -12.63 11.12
C ARG A 12 13.60 -12.06 10.37
N SER A 13 14.45 -12.91 9.78
CA SER A 13 15.54 -12.45 8.91
C SER A 13 14.99 -11.64 7.74
N ILE A 14 15.78 -10.72 7.18
CA ILE A 14 15.40 -9.94 5.99
C ILE A 14 14.93 -10.87 4.85
N GLU A 15 15.65 -11.97 4.61
CA GLU A 15 15.25 -12.99 3.64
C GLU A 15 13.86 -13.56 3.97
N GLY A 16 13.62 -13.92 5.22
CA GLY A 16 12.33 -14.45 5.67
C GLY A 16 11.18 -13.47 5.48
N VAL A 17 11.41 -12.17 5.74
CA VAL A 17 10.41 -11.11 5.51
C VAL A 17 10.13 -10.95 4.01
N ILE A 18 11.17 -10.85 3.18
CA ILE A 18 11.02 -10.69 1.72
C ILE A 18 10.30 -11.89 1.12
N ARG A 19 10.72 -13.13 1.47
CA ARG A 19 10.10 -14.36 0.97
C ARG A 19 8.71 -14.58 1.51
N GLY A 20 8.44 -14.16 2.74
CA GLY A 20 7.17 -14.36 3.44
C GLY A 20 6.08 -13.36 3.06
N ARG A 21 6.44 -12.10 2.75
CA ARG A 21 5.46 -11.04 2.47
C ARG A 21 4.51 -11.42 1.33
N ARG A 22 3.21 -11.25 1.59
CA ARG A 22 2.13 -11.50 0.61
C ARG A 22 1.23 -10.28 0.47
N THR A 23 0.58 -10.16 -0.67
CA THR A 23 -0.57 -9.28 -0.85
C THR A 23 -1.76 -9.90 -0.10
N ILE A 24 -2.32 -9.16 0.84
CA ILE A 24 -3.44 -9.62 1.65
C ILE A 24 -4.75 -9.10 1.05
N HIS A 25 -5.64 -10.01 0.73
CA HIS A 25 -6.94 -9.69 0.13
C HIS A 25 -8.08 -9.63 1.15
N ASN A 26 -7.95 -10.39 2.24
CA ASN A 26 -8.97 -10.47 3.29
C ASN A 26 -8.30 -10.17 4.64
N PHE A 27 -8.88 -9.22 5.35
CA PHE A 27 -8.41 -8.76 6.65
C PHE A 27 -9.38 -9.21 7.74
N THR A 28 -8.89 -9.32 8.97
CA THR A 28 -9.74 -9.41 10.16
C THR A 28 -10.33 -8.02 10.45
N THR A 29 -11.23 -7.94 11.43
CA THR A 29 -11.79 -6.66 11.88
C THR A 29 -10.88 -5.90 12.86
N GLU A 30 -9.77 -6.51 13.25
CA GLU A 30 -8.80 -5.92 14.16
C GLU A 30 -8.05 -4.77 13.48
N VAL A 31 -7.99 -3.62 14.16
CA VAL A 31 -7.33 -2.42 13.67
C VAL A 31 -5.86 -2.43 14.09
N ALA A 32 -4.97 -2.22 13.15
CA ALA A 32 -3.54 -2.10 13.45
C ALA A 32 -3.25 -0.80 14.23
N PRO A 33 -2.37 -0.84 15.26
CA PRO A 33 -1.98 0.37 15.99
C PRO A 33 -1.37 1.42 15.06
N PHE A 34 -1.79 2.68 15.21
CA PHE A 34 -1.34 3.77 14.34
C PHE A 34 0.17 4.02 14.43
N GLU A 35 0.76 3.79 15.60
CA GLU A 35 2.21 3.89 15.82
C GLU A 35 3.02 2.95 14.91
N GLN A 36 2.45 1.79 14.56
CA GLN A 36 3.07 0.87 13.58
C GLN A 36 3.03 1.44 12.17
N ILE A 37 1.97 2.17 11.84
CA ILE A 37 1.84 2.82 10.53
C ILE A 37 2.78 4.02 10.42
N GLU A 38 2.88 4.84 11.46
CA GLU A 38 3.83 5.96 11.53
C GLU A 38 5.27 5.45 11.41
N LYS A 39 5.62 4.39 12.13
CA LYS A 39 6.95 3.78 12.02
C LYS A 39 7.21 3.22 10.63
N ALA A 40 6.20 2.61 9.99
CA ALA A 40 6.30 2.13 8.63
C ALA A 40 6.52 3.26 7.62
N ILE A 41 5.87 4.41 7.81
CA ILE A 41 6.04 5.62 6.99
C ILE A 41 7.45 6.20 7.19
N GLU A 42 7.93 6.28 8.43
CA GLU A 42 9.30 6.72 8.73
C GLU A 42 10.31 5.84 8.00
N LEU A 43 10.18 4.52 8.08
CA LEU A 43 11.08 3.59 7.39
C LEU A 43 10.92 3.62 5.86
N ALA A 44 9.74 3.95 5.35
CA ALA A 44 9.51 4.16 3.91
C ALA A 44 10.35 5.31 3.37
N SER A 45 10.51 6.40 4.13
CA SER A 45 11.29 7.58 3.73
C SER A 45 12.79 7.32 3.55
N TRP A 46 13.30 6.19 4.01
CA TRP A 46 14.66 5.72 3.76
C TRP A 46 14.84 5.03 2.41
N ALA A 47 13.84 5.05 1.54
CA ALA A 47 13.97 4.55 0.19
C ALA A 47 15.00 5.36 -0.62
N PRO A 48 15.74 4.72 -1.56
CA PRO A 48 16.64 5.46 -2.43
C PRO A 48 15.85 6.47 -3.26
N ASN A 49 16.35 7.69 -3.31
CA ASN A 49 15.72 8.78 -4.03
C ASN A 49 16.79 9.66 -4.71
N HIS A 50 16.77 9.71 -6.03
CA HIS A 50 17.66 10.57 -6.79
C HIS A 50 17.39 12.04 -6.47
N ARG A 51 18.44 12.86 -6.37
CA ARG A 51 18.38 14.30 -6.03
C ARG A 51 17.73 14.63 -4.70
N HIS A 52 17.38 13.64 -3.86
CA HIS A 52 16.73 13.84 -2.56
C HIS A 52 15.46 14.73 -2.63
N THR A 53 14.65 14.52 -3.64
CA THR A 53 13.40 15.26 -3.86
C THR A 53 12.32 14.92 -2.85
N GLU A 54 12.41 13.75 -2.20
CA GLU A 54 11.42 13.21 -1.26
C GLU A 54 9.98 13.36 -1.80
N PRO A 55 9.69 12.76 -2.96
CA PRO A 55 8.50 13.07 -3.75
C PRO A 55 7.22 12.51 -3.13
N TRP A 56 7.34 11.56 -2.19
CA TRP A 56 6.23 10.87 -1.55
C TRP A 56 5.45 11.75 -0.60
N ARG A 57 4.12 11.55 -0.57
CA ARG A 57 3.25 11.95 0.54
C ARG A 57 2.33 10.77 0.88
N PHE A 58 2.13 10.59 2.17
CA PHE A 58 1.31 9.53 2.73
C PHE A 58 0.07 10.15 3.34
N HIS A 59 -1.11 9.74 2.87
CA HIS A 59 -2.41 10.23 3.33
C HIS A 59 -3.11 9.10 4.08
N HIS A 60 -3.13 9.17 5.40
CA HIS A 60 -3.89 8.24 6.23
C HIS A 60 -5.36 8.64 6.24
N LEU A 61 -6.24 7.73 5.84
CA LEU A 61 -7.66 8.02 5.67
C LEU A 61 -8.43 7.67 6.94
N GLY A 62 -9.19 8.64 7.46
CA GLY A 62 -10.18 8.42 8.50
C GLY A 62 -11.47 7.81 7.95
N PRO A 63 -12.37 7.34 8.85
CA PRO A 63 -13.59 6.61 8.46
C PRO A 63 -14.48 7.34 7.46
N GLU A 64 -14.63 8.65 7.60
CA GLU A 64 -15.47 9.47 6.70
C GLU A 64 -14.89 9.49 5.28
N THR A 65 -13.57 9.69 5.14
CA THR A 65 -12.91 9.69 3.83
C THR A 65 -12.93 8.31 3.20
N ILE A 66 -12.73 7.25 4.00
CA ILE A 66 -12.85 5.85 3.54
C ILE A 66 -14.23 5.60 2.97
N SER A 67 -15.30 5.99 3.68
CA SER A 67 -16.68 5.85 3.21
C SER A 67 -16.90 6.59 1.91
N ALA A 68 -16.48 7.86 1.81
CA ALA A 68 -16.64 8.67 0.61
C ALA A 68 -15.91 8.08 -0.60
N VAL A 69 -14.69 7.53 -0.41
CA VAL A 69 -13.94 6.86 -1.48
C VAL A 69 -14.59 5.53 -1.88
N ALA A 70 -15.15 4.78 -0.92
CA ALA A 70 -15.88 3.55 -1.20
C ALA A 70 -17.16 3.83 -2.00
N ASP A 71 -17.91 4.88 -1.66
CA ASP A 71 -19.09 5.33 -2.37
C ASP A 71 -18.77 5.81 -3.79
N LEU A 72 -17.69 6.57 -3.95
CA LEU A 72 -17.20 6.96 -5.28
C LEU A 72 -16.88 5.73 -6.14
N ASN A 73 -16.13 4.78 -5.60
CA ASN A 73 -15.80 3.56 -6.33
C ASN A 73 -17.05 2.73 -6.67
N ALA A 74 -18.02 2.65 -5.77
CA ALA A 74 -19.27 1.94 -5.99
C ALA A 74 -20.06 2.56 -7.16
N ARG A 75 -20.16 3.89 -7.23
CA ARG A 75 -20.79 4.60 -8.35
C ARG A 75 -20.09 4.30 -9.68
N LEU A 76 -18.77 4.40 -9.73
CA LEU A 76 -18.00 4.11 -10.95
C LEU A 76 -18.15 2.66 -11.41
N VAL A 77 -18.25 1.71 -10.46
CA VAL A 77 -18.52 0.32 -10.79
C VAL A 77 -19.95 0.10 -11.23
N ALA A 78 -20.92 0.76 -10.58
CA ALA A 78 -22.33 0.65 -10.94
C ALA A 78 -22.61 1.16 -12.38
N GLU A 79 -21.97 2.25 -12.78
CA GLU A 79 -22.05 2.79 -14.14
C GLU A 79 -21.55 1.79 -15.20
N GLN A 80 -20.54 0.98 -14.87
CA GLN A 80 -19.95 0.02 -15.81
C GLN A 80 -20.59 -1.37 -15.75
N LYS A 81 -21.06 -1.81 -14.57
CA LYS A 81 -21.42 -3.22 -14.29
C LYS A 81 -22.79 -3.38 -13.62
N GLY A 82 -23.53 -2.28 -13.45
CA GLY A 82 -24.84 -2.28 -12.79
C GLY A 82 -24.79 -2.11 -11.28
N ALA A 83 -25.92 -1.68 -10.71
CA ALA A 83 -26.06 -1.28 -9.30
C ALA A 83 -25.63 -2.36 -8.30
N ALA A 84 -26.00 -3.63 -8.54
CA ALA A 84 -25.64 -4.74 -7.66
C ALA A 84 -24.11 -4.93 -7.53
N ALA A 85 -23.37 -4.74 -8.65
CA ALA A 85 -21.91 -4.82 -8.63
C ALA A 85 -21.28 -3.64 -7.87
N GLY A 86 -21.87 -2.45 -7.96
CA GLY A 86 -21.47 -1.28 -7.20
C GLY A 86 -21.65 -1.50 -5.71
N GLU A 87 -22.82 -1.96 -5.27
CA GLU A 87 -23.11 -2.21 -3.85
C GLU A 87 -22.17 -3.29 -3.26
N ALA A 88 -21.96 -4.39 -3.95
CA ALA A 88 -21.02 -5.42 -3.53
C ALA A 88 -19.59 -4.87 -3.35
N LYS A 89 -19.19 -3.87 -4.16
CA LYS A 89 -17.90 -3.19 -3.98
C LYS A 89 -17.89 -2.29 -2.75
N ARG A 90 -18.96 -1.55 -2.52
CA ARG A 90 -19.11 -0.70 -1.34
C ARG A 90 -19.01 -1.52 -0.05
N GLU A 91 -19.82 -2.56 0.05
CA GLU A 91 -19.81 -3.49 1.19
C GLU A 91 -18.41 -4.05 1.45
N ARG A 92 -17.76 -4.55 0.39
CA ARG A 92 -16.40 -5.10 0.54
C ARG A 92 -15.38 -4.06 1.01
N TRP A 93 -15.45 -2.83 0.51
CA TRP A 93 -14.47 -1.81 0.87
C TRP A 93 -14.68 -1.27 2.27
N SER A 94 -15.92 -1.24 2.76
CA SER A 94 -16.24 -0.84 4.14
C SER A 94 -15.68 -1.80 5.21
N THR A 95 -15.35 -3.05 4.84
CA THR A 95 -14.74 -4.01 5.78
C THR A 95 -13.22 -3.90 5.91
N ILE A 96 -12.58 -3.03 5.14
CA ILE A 96 -11.13 -2.89 5.15
C ILE A 96 -10.70 -1.99 6.31
N PRO A 97 -9.89 -2.50 7.28
CA PRO A 97 -9.68 -1.82 8.56
C PRO A 97 -8.76 -0.61 8.47
N GLY A 98 -7.87 -0.52 7.47
CA GLY A 98 -6.92 0.57 7.37
C GLY A 98 -6.57 0.95 5.93
N TRP A 99 -6.48 2.26 5.68
CA TRP A 99 -6.23 2.83 4.35
C TRP A 99 -5.15 3.90 4.40
N LEU A 100 -4.17 3.77 3.52
CA LEU A 100 -3.12 4.75 3.29
C LEU A 100 -3.01 5.00 1.79
N VAL A 101 -3.10 6.25 1.37
CA VAL A 101 -2.86 6.63 -0.03
C VAL A 101 -1.46 7.19 -0.16
N VAL A 102 -0.74 6.76 -1.19
CA VAL A 102 0.59 7.28 -1.51
C VAL A 102 0.51 8.07 -2.80
N THR A 103 1.01 9.31 -2.77
CA THR A 103 1.13 10.17 -3.94
C THR A 103 2.59 10.54 -4.18
N SER A 104 2.96 10.69 -5.45
CA SER A 104 4.24 11.21 -5.91
C SER A 104 4.09 12.63 -6.41
N ALA A 105 5.09 13.47 -6.20
CA ALA A 105 5.17 14.76 -6.89
C ALA A 105 5.19 14.56 -8.41
N LEU A 106 4.66 15.54 -9.14
CA LEU A 106 4.81 15.65 -10.59
C LEU A 106 5.92 16.64 -10.91
N SER A 107 6.63 16.41 -12.00
CA SER A 107 7.67 17.27 -12.55
C SER A 107 7.40 17.52 -14.04
N PRO A 108 6.41 18.37 -14.40
CA PRO A 108 5.93 18.50 -15.79
C PRO A 108 7.02 18.88 -16.79
N ASP A 109 8.07 19.56 -16.33
CA ASP A 109 9.18 20.03 -17.15
C ASP A 109 10.38 19.05 -17.18
N ASP A 110 10.33 17.95 -16.38
CA ASP A 110 11.39 16.94 -16.28
C ASP A 110 10.78 15.54 -16.15
N ALA A 111 10.41 14.95 -17.27
CA ALA A 111 9.77 13.63 -17.33
C ALA A 111 10.66 12.49 -16.80
N GLU A 112 11.99 12.65 -16.85
CA GLU A 112 12.91 11.66 -16.29
C GLU A 112 12.90 11.72 -14.77
N LEU A 113 12.95 12.93 -14.20
CA LEU A 113 12.80 13.11 -12.75
C LEU A 113 11.46 12.59 -12.24
N GLU A 114 10.35 12.85 -12.95
CA GLU A 114 9.04 12.35 -12.56
C GLU A 114 9.01 10.82 -12.49
N LYS A 115 9.65 10.15 -13.44
CA LYS A 115 9.75 8.70 -13.47
C LYS A 115 10.64 8.15 -12.35
N GLU A 116 11.78 8.81 -12.07
CA GLU A 116 12.66 8.47 -10.96
C GLU A 116 11.95 8.65 -9.61
N ASP A 117 11.21 9.73 -9.44
CA ASP A 117 10.42 10.04 -8.25
C ASP A 117 9.29 9.02 -8.04
N TYR A 118 8.61 8.61 -9.10
CA TYR A 118 7.62 7.54 -9.03
C TYR A 118 8.27 6.20 -8.61
N ALA A 119 9.45 5.88 -9.14
CA ALA A 119 10.20 4.68 -8.77
C ALA A 119 10.64 4.72 -7.30
N ALA A 120 11.08 5.88 -6.81
CA ALA A 120 11.42 6.09 -5.41
C ALA A 120 10.20 5.87 -4.49
N CYS A 121 9.02 6.36 -4.88
CA CYS A 121 7.77 6.07 -4.16
C CYS A 121 7.44 4.58 -4.15
N CYS A 122 7.70 3.84 -5.23
CA CYS A 122 7.51 2.38 -5.26
C CYS A 122 8.46 1.66 -4.29
N CYS A 123 9.71 2.12 -4.18
CA CYS A 123 10.68 1.61 -3.20
C CYS A 123 10.22 1.93 -1.76
N ALA A 124 9.71 3.13 -1.52
CA ALA A 124 9.15 3.52 -0.23
C ALA A 124 7.96 2.63 0.18
N ILE A 125 7.03 2.34 -0.74
CA ILE A 125 5.92 1.41 -0.51
C ILE A 125 6.45 0.00 -0.19
N GLN A 126 7.52 -0.44 -0.84
CA GLN A 126 8.10 -1.75 -0.55
C GLN A 126 8.71 -1.80 0.85
N ASN A 127 9.48 -0.78 1.27
CA ASN A 127 10.03 -0.69 2.62
C ASN A 127 8.92 -0.74 3.68
N LEU A 128 7.88 0.11 3.52
CA LEU A 128 6.68 0.11 4.36
C LEU A 128 6.04 -1.28 4.45
N SER A 129 5.86 -1.93 3.30
CA SER A 129 5.20 -3.24 3.22
C SER A 129 6.01 -4.35 3.89
N LEU A 130 7.35 -4.31 3.81
CA LEU A 130 8.23 -5.27 4.46
C LEU A 130 8.21 -5.08 5.98
N TYR A 131 8.29 -3.82 6.45
CA TYR A 131 8.22 -3.54 7.88
C TYR A 131 6.88 -3.98 8.48
N LEU A 132 5.75 -3.58 7.88
CA LEU A 132 4.43 -3.98 8.36
C LEU A 132 4.27 -5.50 8.38
N TRP A 133 4.78 -6.19 7.35
CA TRP A 133 4.78 -7.65 7.32
C TRP A 133 5.59 -8.26 8.46
N SER A 134 6.74 -7.69 8.82
CA SER A 134 7.53 -8.15 9.97
C SER A 134 6.80 -7.95 11.29
N ALA A 135 5.96 -6.91 11.39
CA ALA A 135 5.09 -6.63 12.53
C ALA A 135 3.76 -7.42 12.51
N GLY A 136 3.57 -8.37 11.56
CA GLY A 136 2.35 -9.17 11.46
C GLY A 136 1.19 -8.47 10.72
N ILE A 137 1.40 -7.26 10.21
CA ILE A 137 0.39 -6.47 9.50
C ILE A 137 0.53 -6.70 8.00
N GLY A 138 -0.54 -7.19 7.37
CA GLY A 138 -0.59 -7.40 5.93
C GLY A 138 -0.94 -6.14 5.16
N VAL A 139 -0.44 -6.06 3.92
CA VAL A 139 -0.70 -4.93 3.02
C VAL A 139 -1.21 -5.44 1.68
N LYS A 140 -2.14 -4.69 1.09
CA LYS A 140 -2.49 -4.78 -0.33
C LYS A 140 -2.28 -3.44 -1.00
N TRP A 141 -1.34 -3.36 -1.92
CA TRP A 141 -1.22 -2.24 -2.84
C TRP A 141 -2.22 -2.40 -3.98
N THR A 142 -3.07 -1.42 -4.18
CA THR A 142 -4.09 -1.42 -5.21
C THR A 142 -4.11 -0.11 -5.98
N THR A 143 -4.43 -0.20 -7.26
CA THR A 143 -4.73 0.90 -8.17
C THR A 143 -6.03 0.58 -8.90
N GLY A 144 -6.73 1.57 -9.35
CA GLY A 144 -7.98 1.36 -10.09
C GLY A 144 -8.48 2.67 -10.69
N ALA A 145 -9.61 2.62 -11.40
CA ALA A 145 -10.19 3.80 -12.04
C ALA A 145 -10.44 4.93 -11.01
N VAL A 146 -10.87 4.58 -9.80
CA VAL A 146 -11.15 5.54 -8.72
C VAL A 146 -9.94 6.39 -8.36
N THR A 147 -8.72 5.82 -8.36
CA THR A 147 -7.49 6.55 -7.97
C THR A 147 -7.05 7.61 -8.99
N ARG A 148 -7.67 7.64 -10.16
CA ARG A 148 -7.44 8.63 -11.22
C ARG A 148 -8.62 9.59 -11.40
N HIS A 149 -9.70 9.39 -10.63
CA HIS A 149 -10.90 10.21 -10.75
C HIS A 149 -10.70 11.57 -10.05
N PRO A 150 -11.11 12.71 -10.64
CA PRO A 150 -10.92 14.03 -10.04
C PRO A 150 -11.53 14.16 -8.63
N GLU A 151 -12.67 13.53 -8.39
CA GLU A 151 -13.30 13.51 -7.07
C GLU A 151 -12.45 12.79 -6.01
N PHE A 152 -11.68 11.78 -6.38
CA PHE A 152 -10.74 11.10 -5.47
C PHE A 152 -9.68 12.09 -4.95
N TYR A 153 -9.09 12.88 -5.85
CA TYR A 153 -8.12 13.92 -5.48
C TYR A 153 -8.75 14.99 -4.58
N ARG A 154 -9.98 15.40 -4.88
CA ARG A 154 -10.73 16.34 -4.06
C ARG A 154 -10.97 15.79 -2.65
N LEU A 155 -11.36 14.53 -2.50
CA LEU A 155 -11.55 13.87 -1.21
C LEU A 155 -10.27 13.80 -0.36
N LEU A 156 -9.11 13.72 -1.01
CA LEU A 156 -7.80 13.73 -0.37
C LEU A 156 -7.25 15.14 -0.12
N ASN A 157 -7.91 16.18 -0.61
CA ASN A 157 -7.40 17.56 -0.67
C ASN A 157 -6.02 17.64 -1.35
N VAL A 158 -5.87 16.94 -2.49
CA VAL A 158 -4.64 16.86 -3.29
C VAL A 158 -4.87 17.52 -4.63
N ASN A 159 -3.92 18.37 -5.05
CA ASN A 159 -3.95 18.97 -6.38
C ASN A 159 -3.43 17.97 -7.43
N PRO A 160 -4.28 17.51 -8.39
CA PRO A 160 -3.85 16.56 -9.42
C PRO A 160 -2.87 17.13 -10.44
N ALA A 161 -2.68 18.47 -10.48
CA ALA A 161 -1.66 19.10 -11.31
C ALA A 161 -0.26 19.06 -10.68
N GLU A 162 -0.16 18.81 -9.38
CA GLU A 162 1.10 18.78 -8.63
C GLU A 162 1.49 17.35 -8.23
N ARG A 163 0.52 16.46 -8.12
CA ARG A 163 0.76 15.11 -7.59
C ARG A 163 -0.08 14.06 -8.30
N GLN A 164 0.53 12.88 -8.50
CA GLN A 164 -0.16 11.69 -8.99
C GLN A 164 -0.30 10.64 -7.88
N THR A 165 -1.37 9.86 -7.94
CA THR A 165 -1.57 8.73 -7.05
C THR A 165 -0.70 7.55 -7.49
N VAL A 166 0.19 7.10 -6.60
CA VAL A 166 1.00 5.87 -6.79
C VAL A 166 0.16 4.65 -6.44
N GLY A 167 -0.67 4.74 -5.42
CA GLY A 167 -1.60 3.69 -5.06
C GLY A 167 -2.30 3.90 -3.73
N VAL A 168 -3.27 3.03 -3.48
CA VAL A 168 -3.94 2.87 -2.20
C VAL A 168 -3.41 1.61 -1.55
N LEU A 169 -2.96 1.72 -0.32
CA LEU A 169 -2.50 0.62 0.52
C LEU A 169 -3.59 0.30 1.53
N TRP A 170 -4.22 -0.84 1.38
CA TRP A 170 -5.08 -1.40 2.40
C TRP A 170 -4.23 -2.21 3.35
N TYR A 171 -4.41 -2.04 4.64
CA TYR A 171 -3.61 -2.72 5.64
C TYR A 171 -4.44 -3.20 6.83
N GLY A 172 -3.94 -4.21 7.52
CA GLY A 172 -4.55 -4.83 8.69
C GLY A 172 -4.03 -6.24 8.91
N TYR A 173 -4.58 -6.95 9.88
CA TYR A 173 -4.22 -8.34 10.14
C TYR A 173 -4.85 -9.27 9.11
N ALA A 174 -4.05 -10.21 8.59
CA ALA A 174 -4.48 -11.11 7.53
C ALA A 174 -5.44 -12.18 8.06
N ALA A 175 -6.63 -12.30 7.45
CA ALA A 175 -7.53 -13.44 7.71
C ALA A 175 -7.01 -14.74 7.08
N ASN A 176 -6.29 -14.63 5.96
CA ASN A 176 -5.60 -15.73 5.30
C ASN A 176 -4.38 -15.25 4.53
N VAL A 177 -3.41 -16.13 4.32
CA VAL A 177 -2.17 -15.84 3.59
C VAL A 177 -2.03 -16.83 2.44
N ALA A 178 -2.02 -16.32 1.21
CA ALA A 178 -1.85 -17.12 0.01
C ALA A 178 -0.39 -17.60 -0.13
N GLN A 179 -0.22 -18.79 -0.70
CA GLN A 179 1.09 -19.26 -1.13
C GLN A 179 1.43 -18.72 -2.51
N GLN A 180 2.71 -18.44 -2.75
CA GLN A 180 3.20 -17.89 -4.02
C GLN A 180 4.50 -18.56 -4.43
N LYS A 181 4.62 -18.89 -5.71
CA LYS A 181 5.86 -19.32 -6.33
C LYS A 181 6.43 -18.18 -7.19
N ARG A 182 7.73 -18.17 -7.38
CA ARG A 182 8.44 -17.28 -8.28
C ARG A 182 9.19 -18.08 -9.32
N GLN A 183 9.47 -17.46 -10.45
CA GLN A 183 10.34 -18.03 -11.47
C GLN A 183 11.73 -18.32 -10.88
N PRO A 184 12.40 -19.40 -11.32
CA PRO A 184 13.79 -19.66 -10.96
C PRO A 184 14.72 -18.53 -11.42
N VAL A 185 15.79 -18.29 -10.67
CA VAL A 185 16.75 -17.21 -10.98
C VAL A 185 17.34 -17.37 -12.39
N GLY A 186 17.54 -18.60 -12.86
CA GLY A 186 18.07 -18.85 -14.21
C GLY A 186 17.17 -18.35 -15.36
N GLU A 187 15.87 -18.13 -15.12
CA GLU A 187 14.95 -17.60 -16.13
C GLU A 187 14.93 -16.05 -16.18
N ILE A 188 15.48 -15.40 -15.17
CA ILE A 188 15.47 -13.94 -15.04
C ILE A 188 16.85 -13.30 -14.97
N LEU A 189 17.90 -14.13 -14.97
CA LEU A 189 19.31 -13.68 -14.94
C LEU A 189 19.97 -13.94 -16.28
N THR A 190 20.43 -12.88 -16.93
CA THR A 190 21.34 -12.97 -18.10
C THR A 190 22.76 -12.66 -17.66
N ARG A 191 23.70 -13.52 -18.00
CA ARG A 191 25.14 -13.27 -17.82
C ARG A 191 25.73 -12.88 -19.17
N LEU A 192 26.32 -11.70 -19.20
CA LEU A 192 27.05 -11.22 -20.38
C LEU A 192 28.52 -11.61 -20.24
N PRO A 193 29.24 -11.82 -21.37
CA PRO A 193 30.68 -12.14 -21.38
C PRO A 193 31.53 -11.00 -20.82
#